data_eabf2bde52f1b7d4767b7a7a4868a0bc
#
_entry.id   eabf2bde52f1b7d4767b7a7a4868a0bc
#
_cell.length_a   1.000
_cell.length_b   1.000
_cell.length_c   1.000
_cell.angle_alpha   90.00
_cell.angle_beta   90.00
_cell.angle_gamma   90.00
#
_symmetry.space_group_name_H-M   'P 1'
#
loop_
_entity.id
_entity.type
_entity.pdbx_description
1 polymer ?
#
loop_
_entity_poly.entity_id
_entity_poly.type
_entity_poly.pdbx_seq_one_letter_code
_entity_poly.pdbx_strand_id
1 'polypeptide(L)'
;SLANGYYSRNDFMDILKYAKERHIRIIPEIDIPAHSLAFTHYKPEIGSKEYGMDHLDLYKDETYHFLDTLFDEYLSGEHPIFIGPDVHIGTDEYNKKEAEQYRYFTDRYLKYIEKYGKNPRMWGGLKWLPGKTPVKAGGVTVNAWSYDWIDPEASLKEGYQLINTCDTYLYIVPGAGYYREFLDHKWIYESWSPWLMNCLLYT
;
A
#
# COMPACT_ATOMS: atom_id res chain seq x y z
N SER A 1 -21.30 7.74 18.29
CA SER A 1 -21.45 7.54 16.84
C SER A 1 -20.31 8.26 16.16
N LEU A 2 -19.43 7.51 15.56
CA LEU A 2 -18.44 8.08 14.64
C LEU A 2 -19.25 8.73 13.52
N ALA A 3 -19.01 10.02 13.29
CA ALA A 3 -19.59 10.71 12.15
C ALA A 3 -19.15 9.99 10.88
N ASN A 4 -20.10 9.68 10.01
CA ASN A 4 -19.80 9.16 8.68
C ASN A 4 -19.20 10.30 7.85
N GLY A 5 -17.91 10.57 8.06
CA GLY A 5 -17.19 11.59 7.34
C GLY A 5 -16.49 11.01 6.11
N TYR A 6 -16.50 11.74 5.02
CA TYR A 6 -15.73 11.45 3.81
C TYR A 6 -15.25 12.77 3.21
N TYR A 7 -14.15 12.69 2.48
CA TYR A 7 -13.73 13.81 1.65
C TYR A 7 -14.53 13.82 0.34
N SER A 8 -15.18 14.94 0.06
CA SER A 8 -15.72 15.16 -1.28
C SER A 8 -14.57 15.32 -2.29
N ARG A 9 -14.89 15.22 -3.57
CA ARG A 9 -13.92 15.52 -4.63
C ARG A 9 -13.30 16.91 -4.45
N ASN A 10 -14.09 17.91 -4.12
CA ASN A 10 -13.62 19.27 -3.93
C ASN A 10 -12.68 19.37 -2.72
N ASP A 11 -13.03 18.74 -1.60
CA ASP A 11 -12.16 18.70 -0.42
C ASP A 11 -10.80 18.08 -0.75
N PHE A 12 -10.80 16.99 -1.51
CA PHE A 12 -9.54 16.34 -1.91
C PHE A 12 -8.72 17.22 -2.85
N MET A 13 -9.35 17.91 -3.80
CA MET A 13 -8.66 18.85 -4.68
C MET A 13 -8.10 20.06 -3.91
N ASP A 14 -8.79 20.55 -2.89
CA ASP A 14 -8.29 21.61 -2.01
C ASP A 14 -7.09 21.13 -1.18
N ILE A 15 -7.11 19.89 -0.69
CA ILE A 15 -5.95 19.28 -0.02
C ILE A 15 -4.75 19.20 -0.96
N LEU A 16 -4.95 18.76 -2.21
CA LEU A 16 -3.86 18.69 -3.20
C LEU A 16 -3.25 20.08 -3.48
N LYS A 17 -4.09 21.10 -3.61
CA LYS A 17 -3.66 22.47 -3.82
C LYS A 17 -2.87 22.98 -2.62
N TYR A 18 -3.41 22.82 -1.41
CA TYR A 18 -2.77 23.23 -0.15
C TYR A 18 -1.39 22.58 0.03
N ALA A 19 -1.30 21.27 -0.25
CA ALA A 19 -0.05 20.52 -0.17
C ALA A 19 0.97 21.02 -1.22
N LYS A 20 0.52 21.23 -2.47
CA LYS A 20 1.38 21.72 -3.55
C LYS A 20 2.01 23.06 -3.24
N GLU A 21 1.25 24.01 -2.66
CA GLU A 21 1.75 25.33 -2.24
C GLU A 21 2.83 25.23 -1.14
N ARG A 22 2.94 24.08 -0.49
CA ARG A 22 3.94 23.75 0.56
C ARG A 22 4.99 22.77 0.10
N HIS A 23 5.08 22.51 -1.20
CA HIS A 23 6.00 21.54 -1.79
C HIS A 23 5.83 20.12 -1.24
N ILE A 24 4.63 19.78 -0.78
CA ILE A 24 4.27 18.43 -0.31
C ILE A 24 3.53 17.70 -1.44
N ARG A 25 3.98 16.51 -1.76
CA ARG A 25 3.32 15.62 -2.71
C ARG A 25 2.41 14.66 -1.95
N ILE A 26 1.12 14.70 -2.27
CA ILE A 26 0.15 13.71 -1.78
C ILE A 26 0.22 12.47 -2.69
N ILE A 27 0.33 11.32 -2.08
CA ILE A 27 0.28 10.02 -2.74
C ILE A 27 -1.00 9.35 -2.26
N PRO A 28 -2.03 9.24 -3.11
CA PRO A 28 -3.25 8.56 -2.72
C PRO A 28 -3.00 7.06 -2.59
N GLU A 29 -3.64 6.46 -1.60
CA GLU A 29 -3.59 5.02 -1.35
C GLU A 29 -4.99 4.42 -1.36
N ILE A 30 -5.13 3.29 -2.05
CA ILE A 30 -6.27 2.38 -1.96
C ILE A 30 -5.69 1.06 -1.47
N ASP A 31 -5.84 0.81 -0.18
CA ASP A 31 -5.25 -0.36 0.46
C ASP A 31 -6.08 -1.62 0.19
N ILE A 32 -5.49 -2.55 -0.54
CA ILE A 32 -6.06 -3.80 -1.03
C ILE A 32 -4.95 -4.87 -1.13
N PRO A 33 -5.24 -6.17 -0.99
CA PRO A 33 -6.54 -6.81 -0.78
C PRO A 33 -6.92 -7.06 0.67
N ALA A 34 -6.04 -6.79 1.65
CA ALA A 34 -6.39 -6.69 3.06
C ALA A 34 -6.84 -5.26 3.41
N HIS A 35 -7.16 -4.99 4.67
CA HIS A 35 -7.62 -3.68 5.16
C HIS A 35 -8.82 -3.08 4.41
N SER A 36 -9.57 -3.94 3.71
CA SER A 36 -10.61 -3.57 2.76
C SER A 36 -12.03 -3.51 3.37
N LEU A 37 -12.13 -3.36 4.69
CA LEU A 37 -13.43 -3.40 5.39
C LEU A 37 -14.42 -2.35 4.89
N ALA A 38 -13.96 -1.17 4.48
CA ALA A 38 -14.83 -0.14 3.92
C ALA A 38 -15.50 -0.59 2.61
N PHE A 39 -14.76 -1.30 1.76
CA PHE A 39 -15.27 -1.84 0.50
C PHE A 39 -16.26 -2.97 0.71
N THR A 40 -15.93 -3.87 1.64
CA THR A 40 -16.79 -5.02 1.94
C THR A 40 -18.04 -4.65 2.74
N HIS A 41 -18.02 -3.54 3.49
CA HIS A 41 -19.24 -2.96 4.05
C HIS A 41 -20.19 -2.44 2.97
N TYR A 42 -19.63 -1.84 1.91
CA TYR A 42 -20.43 -1.37 0.77
C TYR A 42 -20.90 -2.52 -0.12
N LYS A 43 -20.02 -3.49 -0.38
CA LYS A 43 -20.25 -4.63 -1.26
C LYS A 43 -19.81 -5.94 -0.59
N PRO A 44 -20.64 -6.52 0.32
CA PRO A 44 -20.26 -7.68 1.13
C PRO A 44 -19.85 -8.92 0.34
N GLU A 45 -20.38 -9.06 -0.87
CA GLU A 45 -20.10 -10.21 -1.73
C GLU A 45 -18.64 -10.32 -2.19
N ILE A 46 -17.86 -9.23 -2.17
CA ILE A 46 -16.43 -9.26 -2.53
C ILE A 46 -15.52 -9.62 -1.35
N GLY A 47 -16.06 -9.69 -0.13
CA GLY A 47 -15.33 -10.07 1.06
C GLY A 47 -15.01 -11.56 1.13
N SER A 48 -13.86 -11.88 1.75
CA SER A 48 -13.46 -13.26 1.99
C SER A 48 -14.27 -13.87 3.12
N LYS A 49 -14.89 -15.01 2.87
CA LYS A 49 -15.57 -15.80 3.91
C LYS A 49 -14.59 -16.56 4.80
N GLU A 50 -13.41 -16.85 4.29
CA GLU A 50 -12.40 -17.65 5.00
C GLU A 50 -11.52 -16.78 5.90
N TYR A 51 -11.14 -15.58 5.43
CA TYR A 51 -10.15 -14.74 6.10
C TYR A 51 -10.75 -13.50 6.79
N GLY A 52 -12.05 -13.31 6.69
CA GLY A 52 -12.75 -12.16 7.28
C GLY A 52 -13.08 -11.06 6.29
N MET A 53 -14.01 -10.19 6.69
CA MET A 53 -14.55 -9.13 5.82
C MET A 53 -13.58 -7.98 5.57
N ASP A 54 -12.47 -7.92 6.26
CA ASP A 54 -11.36 -6.99 6.01
C ASP A 54 -10.44 -7.45 4.87
N HIS A 55 -10.63 -8.68 4.38
CA HIS A 55 -9.92 -9.26 3.25
C HIS A 55 -10.86 -9.43 2.04
N LEU A 56 -10.37 -9.06 0.85
CA LEU A 56 -11.08 -9.33 -0.40
C LEU A 56 -10.94 -10.81 -0.81
N ASP A 57 -11.97 -11.36 -1.42
CA ASP A 57 -11.91 -12.69 -2.02
C ASP A 57 -11.27 -12.61 -3.41
N LEU A 58 -10.05 -13.11 -3.53
CA LEU A 58 -9.23 -13.01 -4.74
C LEU A 58 -9.62 -13.99 -5.86
N TYR A 59 -10.61 -14.86 -5.61
CA TYR A 59 -11.11 -15.82 -6.60
C TYR A 59 -12.41 -15.39 -7.27
N LYS A 60 -12.97 -14.23 -6.87
CA LYS A 60 -14.22 -13.71 -7.42
C LYS A 60 -13.97 -12.67 -8.50
N ASP A 61 -14.58 -12.85 -9.65
CA ASP A 61 -14.55 -11.87 -10.74
C ASP A 61 -15.15 -10.53 -10.31
N GLU A 62 -16.16 -10.55 -9.43
CA GLU A 62 -16.78 -9.35 -8.86
C GLU A 62 -15.80 -8.48 -8.09
N THR A 63 -14.81 -9.08 -7.42
CA THR A 63 -13.73 -8.34 -6.73
C THR A 63 -12.94 -7.51 -7.74
N TYR A 64 -12.50 -8.13 -8.82
CA TYR A 64 -11.74 -7.45 -9.85
C TYR A 64 -12.57 -6.40 -10.60
N HIS A 65 -13.82 -6.72 -10.92
CA HIS A 65 -14.71 -5.76 -11.56
C HIS A 65 -14.96 -4.52 -10.70
N PHE A 66 -15.18 -4.72 -9.40
CA PHE A 66 -15.34 -3.62 -8.44
C PHE A 66 -14.10 -2.73 -8.38
N LEU A 67 -12.91 -3.34 -8.23
CA LEU A 67 -11.66 -2.59 -8.11
C LEU A 67 -11.27 -1.90 -9.43
N ASP A 68 -11.47 -2.55 -10.57
CA ASP A 68 -11.23 -1.94 -11.87
C ASP A 68 -12.12 -0.69 -12.06
N THR A 69 -13.40 -0.80 -11.71
CA THR A 69 -14.34 0.35 -11.75
C THR A 69 -13.90 1.47 -10.80
N LEU A 70 -13.47 1.11 -9.59
CA LEU A 70 -13.00 2.07 -8.61
C LEU A 70 -11.75 2.82 -9.11
N PHE A 71 -10.75 2.11 -9.59
CA PHE A 71 -9.54 2.75 -10.13
C PHE A 71 -9.83 3.57 -11.39
N ASP A 72 -10.71 3.09 -12.27
CA ASP A 72 -11.13 3.85 -13.45
C ASP A 72 -11.77 5.18 -13.06
N GLU A 73 -12.62 5.21 -12.05
CA GLU A 73 -13.26 6.44 -11.54
C GLU A 73 -12.22 7.47 -11.08
N TYR A 74 -11.17 7.01 -10.38
CA TYR A 74 -10.16 7.92 -9.82
C TYR A 74 -9.06 8.31 -10.80
N LEU A 75 -8.77 7.48 -11.81
CA LEU A 75 -7.61 7.62 -12.68
C LEU A 75 -7.96 8.06 -14.11
N SER A 76 -9.21 7.90 -14.55
CA SER A 76 -9.63 8.16 -15.92
C SER A 76 -10.46 9.43 -16.07
N GLY A 77 -10.86 9.72 -17.33
CA GLY A 77 -11.71 10.84 -17.70
C GLY A 77 -10.96 12.15 -17.89
N GLU A 78 -11.71 13.18 -18.25
CA GLU A 78 -11.16 14.52 -18.52
C GLU A 78 -10.58 15.18 -17.25
N HIS A 79 -11.13 14.82 -16.09
CA HIS A 79 -10.73 15.37 -14.80
C HIS A 79 -10.53 14.25 -13.76
N PRO A 80 -9.45 13.48 -13.82
CA PRO A 80 -9.19 12.44 -12.84
C PRO A 80 -9.00 13.02 -11.43
N ILE A 81 -9.28 12.21 -10.40
CA ILE A 81 -9.11 12.62 -8.99
C ILE A 81 -7.66 12.46 -8.57
N PHE A 82 -7.02 11.35 -8.96
CA PHE A 82 -5.60 11.10 -8.65
C PHE A 82 -4.71 11.73 -9.72
N ILE A 83 -4.51 13.05 -9.60
CA ILE A 83 -3.74 13.84 -10.57
C ILE A 83 -2.22 13.71 -10.41
N GLY A 84 -1.72 13.30 -9.24
CA GLY A 84 -0.30 13.09 -8.96
C GLY A 84 0.30 11.95 -9.79
N PRO A 85 1.65 11.86 -9.84
CA PRO A 85 2.31 10.82 -10.62
C PRO A 85 2.31 9.44 -9.95
N ASP A 86 2.08 9.36 -8.65
CA ASP A 86 2.19 8.12 -7.87
C ASP A 86 0.83 7.71 -7.32
N VAL A 87 0.59 6.39 -7.27
CA VAL A 87 -0.57 5.77 -6.62
C VAL A 87 -0.12 4.55 -5.83
N HIS A 88 -0.53 4.46 -4.57
CA HIS A 88 -0.24 3.34 -3.70
C HIS A 88 -1.43 2.38 -3.65
N ILE A 89 -1.15 1.08 -3.77
CA ILE A 89 -2.19 0.04 -3.81
C ILE A 89 -2.26 -0.80 -2.52
N GLY A 90 -1.54 -0.39 -1.47
CA GLY A 90 -1.45 -1.16 -0.23
C GLY A 90 -0.65 -2.44 -0.39
N THR A 91 -1.31 -3.58 -0.32
CA THR A 91 -0.81 -4.95 -0.49
C THR A 91 -0.06 -5.52 0.70
N ASP A 92 -0.29 -5.02 1.89
CA ASP A 92 0.19 -5.62 3.12
C ASP A 92 -0.79 -6.67 3.70
N GLU A 93 -0.27 -7.45 4.60
CA GLU A 93 -0.96 -8.32 5.56
C GLU A 93 -2.01 -9.32 5.01
N TYR A 94 -1.84 -9.83 3.79
CA TYR A 94 -2.71 -10.89 3.29
C TYR A 94 -2.32 -12.29 3.80
N ASN A 95 -3.22 -13.28 3.63
CA ASN A 95 -3.01 -14.62 4.16
C ASN A 95 -1.99 -15.44 3.36
N LYS A 96 -1.03 -16.07 4.05
CA LYS A 96 0.04 -16.88 3.43
C LYS A 96 -0.45 -18.05 2.58
N LYS A 97 -1.60 -18.60 2.89
CA LYS A 97 -2.16 -19.73 2.12
C LYS A 97 -2.48 -19.34 0.68
N GLU A 98 -2.70 -18.05 0.45
CA GLU A 98 -3.08 -17.48 -0.84
C GLU A 98 -1.91 -16.81 -1.58
N ALA A 99 -0.68 -17.18 -1.25
CA ALA A 99 0.52 -16.50 -1.76
C ALA A 99 0.55 -16.36 -3.29
N GLU A 100 0.20 -17.41 -4.04
CA GLU A 100 0.21 -17.34 -5.51
C GLU A 100 -0.90 -16.44 -6.06
N GLN A 101 -2.11 -16.51 -5.50
CA GLN A 101 -3.21 -15.65 -5.92
C GLN A 101 -3.00 -14.20 -5.51
N TYR A 102 -2.43 -13.95 -4.32
CA TYR A 102 -2.01 -12.62 -3.90
C TYR A 102 -0.95 -12.04 -4.84
N ARG A 103 0.04 -12.83 -5.26
CA ARG A 103 1.08 -12.38 -6.21
C ARG A 103 0.49 -12.04 -7.56
N TYR A 104 -0.43 -12.86 -8.07
CA TYR A 104 -1.19 -12.56 -9.30
C TYR A 104 -1.98 -11.24 -9.17
N PHE A 105 -2.70 -11.07 -8.05
CA PHE A 105 -3.45 -9.87 -7.75
C PHE A 105 -2.55 -8.62 -7.71
N THR A 106 -1.45 -8.69 -6.97
CA THR A 106 -0.49 -7.60 -6.83
C THR A 106 0.10 -7.21 -8.19
N ASP A 107 0.60 -8.18 -8.96
CA ASP A 107 1.13 -7.95 -10.31
C ASP A 107 0.11 -7.26 -11.23
N ARG A 108 -1.14 -7.74 -11.19
CA ARG A 108 -2.23 -7.15 -11.98
C ARG A 108 -2.43 -5.68 -11.66
N TYR A 109 -2.55 -5.31 -10.38
CA TYR A 109 -2.86 -3.93 -10.00
C TYR A 109 -1.65 -3.00 -10.13
N LEU A 110 -0.43 -3.46 -9.95
CA LEU A 110 0.76 -2.67 -10.29
C LEU A 110 0.77 -2.31 -11.78
N LYS A 111 0.48 -3.26 -12.67
CA LYS A 111 0.36 -3.02 -14.11
C LYS A 111 -0.86 -2.16 -14.46
N TYR A 112 -1.94 -2.31 -13.71
CA TYR A 112 -3.16 -1.50 -13.90
C TYR A 112 -2.89 -0.02 -13.65
N ILE A 113 -2.22 0.32 -12.57
CA ILE A 113 -1.80 1.69 -12.26
C ILE A 113 -0.87 2.24 -13.34
N GLU A 114 0.10 1.44 -13.80
CA GLU A 114 1.03 1.85 -14.87
C GLU A 114 0.32 2.14 -16.18
N LYS A 115 -0.75 1.41 -16.53
CA LYS A 115 -1.59 1.64 -17.72
C LYS A 115 -2.12 3.08 -17.79
N TYR A 116 -2.36 3.71 -16.63
CA TYR A 116 -2.77 5.12 -16.54
C TYR A 116 -1.59 6.11 -16.50
N GLY A 117 -0.37 5.66 -16.80
CA GLY A 117 0.82 6.49 -16.77
C GLY A 117 1.25 6.92 -15.37
N LYS A 118 0.84 6.19 -14.34
CA LYS A 118 1.21 6.43 -12.94
C LYS A 118 2.32 5.48 -12.49
N ASN A 119 3.09 5.91 -11.49
CA ASN A 119 4.08 5.08 -10.85
C ASN A 119 3.41 4.29 -9.71
N PRO A 120 3.34 2.97 -9.78
CA PRO A 120 2.74 2.18 -8.73
C PRO A 120 3.62 2.10 -7.49
N ARG A 121 2.98 2.15 -6.32
CA ARG A 121 3.62 1.93 -5.02
C ARG A 121 2.89 0.85 -4.24
N MET A 122 3.61 0.17 -3.36
CA MET A 122 3.05 -0.87 -2.50
C MET A 122 3.78 -0.98 -1.17
N TRP A 123 3.15 -1.58 -0.17
CA TRP A 123 3.83 -2.06 1.03
C TRP A 123 4.59 -3.36 0.74
N GLY A 124 5.69 -3.58 1.44
CA GLY A 124 6.44 -4.83 1.33
C GLY A 124 5.63 -6.01 1.87
N GLY A 125 5.46 -7.06 1.07
CA GLY A 125 4.70 -8.26 1.43
C GLY A 125 5.24 -9.56 0.84
N LEU A 126 6.12 -9.47 -0.16
CA LEU A 126 6.50 -10.63 -0.97
C LEU A 126 7.41 -11.65 -0.26
N LYS A 127 8.13 -11.27 0.78
CA LYS A 127 8.88 -12.21 1.63
C LYS A 127 7.93 -13.06 2.47
N TRP A 128 6.87 -12.44 3.00
CA TRP A 128 5.86 -13.13 3.79
C TRP A 128 4.95 -14.01 2.93
N LEU A 129 4.71 -13.63 1.68
CA LEU A 129 3.89 -14.32 0.69
C LEU A 129 4.79 -14.87 -0.44
N PRO A 130 5.65 -15.86 -0.14
CA PRO A 130 6.56 -16.43 -1.12
C PRO A 130 5.79 -17.24 -2.15
N GLY A 131 6.21 -17.17 -3.42
CA GLY A 131 5.55 -17.89 -4.50
C GLY A 131 6.36 -17.84 -5.79
N LYS A 132 5.84 -18.51 -6.83
CA LYS A 132 6.46 -18.59 -8.16
C LYS A 132 5.87 -17.60 -9.15
N THR A 133 4.64 -17.13 -8.90
CA THR A 133 3.99 -16.14 -9.75
C THR A 133 4.82 -14.87 -9.75
N PRO A 134 5.31 -14.40 -10.90
CA PRO A 134 6.13 -13.20 -10.97
C PRO A 134 5.29 -11.97 -10.64
N VAL A 135 5.92 -11.00 -9.97
CA VAL A 135 5.33 -9.69 -9.68
C VAL A 135 6.18 -8.62 -10.33
N LYS A 136 5.55 -7.66 -11.00
CA LYS A 136 6.22 -6.52 -11.62
C LYS A 136 7.10 -5.79 -10.61
N ALA A 137 8.37 -5.57 -10.96
CA ALA A 137 9.32 -4.84 -10.12
C ALA A 137 9.74 -3.49 -10.73
N GLY A 138 10.13 -3.48 -11.99
CA GLY A 138 10.59 -2.26 -12.66
C GLY A 138 9.58 -1.12 -12.60
N GLY A 139 10.00 0.05 -12.08
CA GLY A 139 9.14 1.23 -11.92
C GLY A 139 8.23 1.19 -10.67
N VAL A 140 8.36 0.18 -9.82
CA VAL A 140 7.58 0.05 -8.58
C VAL A 140 8.38 0.54 -7.38
N THR A 141 7.79 1.37 -6.55
CA THR A 141 8.34 1.77 -5.26
C THR A 141 7.68 0.99 -4.13
N VAL A 142 8.49 0.38 -3.27
CA VAL A 142 8.03 -0.42 -2.13
C VAL A 142 8.41 0.25 -0.82
N ASN A 143 7.44 0.41 0.05
CA ASN A 143 7.65 0.83 1.42
C ASN A 143 8.10 -0.38 2.26
N ALA A 144 9.34 -0.38 2.74
CA ALA A 144 9.88 -1.40 3.62
C ALA A 144 9.45 -1.10 5.06
N TRP A 145 8.24 -1.53 5.42
CA TRP A 145 7.59 -1.22 6.69
C TRP A 145 7.92 -2.24 7.79
N SER A 146 8.17 -3.50 7.42
CA SER A 146 8.58 -4.55 8.35
C SER A 146 9.49 -5.55 7.65
N TYR A 147 10.65 -5.85 8.25
CA TYR A 147 11.62 -6.77 7.68
C TYR A 147 11.21 -8.24 7.79
N ASP A 148 10.13 -8.55 8.47
CA ASP A 148 9.49 -9.86 8.40
C ASP A 148 8.69 -10.03 7.10
N TRP A 149 8.20 -8.94 6.54
CA TRP A 149 7.35 -8.92 5.34
C TRP A 149 8.13 -8.67 4.04
N ILE A 150 9.27 -7.98 4.13
CA ILE A 150 10.12 -7.69 2.97
C ILE A 150 11.56 -8.10 3.23
N ASP A 151 12.22 -8.56 2.17
CA ASP A 151 13.67 -8.68 2.10
C ASP A 151 14.20 -7.53 1.25
N PRO A 152 14.84 -6.50 1.85
CA PRO A 152 15.30 -5.34 1.10
C PRO A 152 16.35 -5.69 0.05
N GLU A 153 17.29 -6.58 0.35
CA GLU A 153 18.37 -6.94 -0.59
C GLU A 153 17.80 -7.69 -1.80
N ALA A 154 16.95 -8.69 -1.57
CA ALA A 154 16.29 -9.42 -2.63
C ALA A 154 15.42 -8.48 -3.49
N SER A 155 14.67 -7.59 -2.85
CA SER A 155 13.81 -6.63 -3.55
C SER A 155 14.59 -5.67 -4.45
N LEU A 156 15.74 -5.16 -3.99
CA LEU A 156 16.62 -4.32 -4.81
C LEU A 156 17.19 -5.09 -6.01
N LYS A 157 17.58 -6.36 -5.82
CA LYS A 157 18.05 -7.23 -6.90
C LYS A 157 16.98 -7.55 -7.94
N GLU A 158 15.72 -7.61 -7.51
CA GLU A 158 14.57 -7.78 -8.40
C GLU A 158 14.21 -6.50 -9.17
N GLY A 159 14.76 -5.34 -8.76
CA GLY A 159 14.58 -4.07 -9.45
C GLY A 159 13.54 -3.13 -8.84
N TYR A 160 13.08 -3.41 -7.62
CA TYR A 160 12.23 -2.47 -6.87
C TYR A 160 13.03 -1.26 -6.39
N GLN A 161 12.34 -0.12 -6.27
CA GLN A 161 12.82 1.03 -5.51
C GLN A 161 12.30 0.92 -4.08
N LEU A 162 13.13 1.21 -3.08
CA LEU A 162 12.74 1.07 -1.68
C LEU A 162 12.67 2.41 -0.96
N ILE A 163 11.69 2.53 -0.07
CA ILE A 163 11.62 3.57 0.96
C ILE A 163 11.62 2.89 2.32
N ASN A 164 12.55 3.27 3.19
CA ASN A 164 12.61 2.75 4.55
C ASN A 164 11.53 3.41 5.41
N THR A 165 10.50 2.66 5.73
CA THR A 165 9.40 3.02 6.62
C THR A 165 9.26 2.05 7.78
N CYS A 166 10.38 1.46 8.21
CA CYS A 166 10.40 0.38 9.20
C CYS A 166 9.64 0.75 10.49
N ASP A 167 8.69 -0.10 10.84
CA ASP A 167 7.78 0.03 11.97
C ASP A 167 8.51 0.22 13.30
N THR A 168 9.58 -0.53 13.51
CA THR A 168 10.42 -0.47 14.72
C THR A 168 10.88 0.95 15.04
N TYR A 169 11.17 1.75 14.03
CA TYR A 169 11.71 3.10 14.19
C TYR A 169 10.67 4.20 14.00
N LEU A 170 9.80 4.05 13.01
CA LEU A 170 9.01 5.16 12.50
C LEU A 170 7.52 5.09 12.86
N TYR A 171 7.03 3.92 13.32
CA TYR A 171 5.63 3.80 13.70
C TYR A 171 5.39 4.34 15.10
N ILE A 172 4.42 5.25 15.19
CA ILE A 172 3.93 5.84 16.43
C ILE A 172 2.43 5.65 16.42
N VAL A 173 1.96 4.67 17.20
CA VAL A 173 0.54 4.27 17.21
C VAL A 173 0.07 4.18 18.67
N PRO A 174 -0.33 5.32 19.26
CA PRO A 174 -0.80 5.37 20.63
C PRO A 174 -1.96 4.40 20.88
N GLY A 175 -1.87 3.64 21.95
CA GLY A 175 -2.88 2.65 22.36
C GLY A 175 -2.81 1.29 21.64
N ALA A 176 -1.90 1.08 20.69
CA ALA A 176 -1.72 -0.21 20.02
C ALA A 176 -1.05 -1.26 20.94
N GLY A 177 -0.27 -0.83 21.93
CA GLY A 177 0.39 -1.69 22.90
C GLY A 177 1.65 -2.41 22.40
N TYR A 178 1.87 -2.46 21.08
CA TYR A 178 3.04 -3.09 20.45
C TYR A 178 3.85 -2.12 19.58
N TYR A 179 3.33 -0.92 19.31
CA TYR A 179 4.06 0.19 18.72
C TYR A 179 4.38 1.25 19.77
N ARG A 180 5.21 2.23 19.39
CA ARG A 180 5.56 3.33 20.26
C ARG A 180 4.35 4.24 20.52
N GLU A 181 4.22 4.68 21.77
CA GLU A 181 3.14 5.59 22.21
C GLU A 181 3.42 7.06 21.87
N PHE A 182 4.71 7.41 21.67
CA PHE A 182 5.14 8.78 21.44
C PHE A 182 6.36 8.85 20.53
N LEU A 183 6.56 10.01 19.93
CA LEU A 183 7.72 10.31 19.09
C LEU A 183 8.97 10.52 19.96
N ASP A 184 9.89 9.56 19.89
CA ASP A 184 11.23 9.71 20.45
C ASP A 184 12.20 10.18 19.34
N HIS A 185 12.20 11.49 19.08
CA HIS A 185 13.00 12.09 18.01
C HIS A 185 14.50 11.90 18.22
N LYS A 186 14.97 11.88 19.49
CA LYS A 186 16.38 11.68 19.79
C LYS A 186 16.80 10.26 19.41
N TRP A 187 16.02 9.27 19.86
CA TRP A 187 16.31 7.88 19.54
C TRP A 187 16.25 7.60 18.04
N ILE A 188 15.29 8.16 17.31
CA ILE A 188 15.20 8.02 15.86
C ILE A 188 16.44 8.65 15.20
N TYR A 189 16.83 9.86 15.61
CA TYR A 189 18.00 10.55 15.07
C TYR A 189 19.32 9.76 15.30
N GLU A 190 19.47 9.12 16.45
CA GLU A 190 20.67 8.36 16.81
C GLU A 190 20.69 6.94 16.23
N SER A 191 19.53 6.33 15.98
CA SER A 191 19.40 4.89 15.69
C SER A 191 18.89 4.54 14.30
N TRP A 192 18.27 5.48 13.59
CA TRP A 192 17.70 5.24 12.27
C TRP A 192 18.40 6.04 11.18
N SER A 193 18.50 5.43 10.02
CA SER A 193 18.86 6.14 8.79
C SER A 193 18.12 5.52 7.60
N PRO A 194 17.91 6.27 6.49
CA PRO A 194 17.27 5.74 5.29
C PRO A 194 17.95 4.49 4.72
N TRP A 195 19.24 4.35 4.97
CA TRP A 195 20.08 3.24 4.49
C TRP A 195 20.03 2.00 5.39
N LEU A 196 19.52 2.13 6.61
CA LEU A 196 19.46 1.06 7.58
C LEU A 196 18.24 0.17 7.30
N MET A 197 18.33 -0.64 6.26
CA MET A 197 17.23 -1.51 5.83
C MET A 197 17.39 -2.97 6.28
N ASN A 198 18.43 -3.31 6.97
CA ASN A 198 18.63 -4.55 7.76
C ASN A 198 20.00 -4.47 8.42
N CYS A 199 20.18 -5.13 9.57
CA CYS A 199 21.51 -5.23 10.22
C CYS A 199 22.57 -5.92 9.34
N LEU A 200 22.18 -6.54 8.23
CA LEU A 200 23.07 -7.25 7.30
C LEU A 200 23.69 -6.37 6.20
N LEU A 201 23.29 -5.12 6.08
CA LEU A 201 23.90 -4.20 5.10
C LEU A 201 25.24 -3.58 5.59
N TYR A 202 25.72 -3.99 6.76
CA TYR A 202 26.95 -3.47 7.39
C TYR A 202 28.03 -4.54 7.65
N THR A 203 27.96 -5.70 6.99
CA THR A 203 29.05 -6.68 7.06
C THR A 203 29.78 -6.83 5.74
#